data_2e9ca04896ee424a1bffbed376902e05
#
_entry.id   2e9ca04896ee424a1bffbed376902e05
#
_cell.length_a   1.000
_cell.length_b   1.000
_cell.length_c   1.000
_cell.angle_alpha   90.00
_cell.angle_beta   90.00
_cell.angle_gamma   90.00
#
_symmetry.space_group_name_H-M   'P 1'
#
loop_
_entity.id
_entity.type
_entity.pdbx_description
1 polymer ?
#
loop_
_entity_poly.entity_id
_entity_poly.type
_entity_poly.pdbx_seq_one_letter_code
_entity_poly.pdbx_strand_id
1 'polypeptide(L)'
;MTFAKTGFDKAEFKKNVISNCKTLYRKNFEEADKQQQFQAVAYAVKDIIIDKWIATQKEYAKQDAKTVYYMSMEFLMGRALGNNMINLTVYDEIKEVLDELGVDINVIEDQEPDAALGNGGLGRLAACFLDSLATLEYPAYGCGIRYKYGMFKQEIRDGYQVEVPDNWLKDGNPFEIKRSEYATVVKFGGYVRSYRDEKTGRDMFVQEDYRAVTAIPYDVPVVGYGVNTVNSLRIWDAEPVDTFNLSLFDKGDYQKAVEEENLAKNIVEVLYPNDNHYAGKELRLKQQYFFVSASVQRAVAQYKERHDDVRKLYEKVTFQLNDTHPTVAVAELMRILMDEEGLEWDEAW
;
A
#
# COMPACT_ATOMS: atom_id res chain seq x y z
N MET A 1 -22.98 -16.56 8.34
CA MET A 1 -23.40 -16.69 6.93
C MET A 1 -22.89 -18.02 6.38
N THR A 2 -23.75 -18.85 5.79
CA THR A 2 -23.37 -20.15 5.21
C THR A 2 -22.44 -19.92 4.03
N PHE A 3 -21.29 -20.60 4.03
CA PHE A 3 -20.34 -20.65 2.92
C PHE A 3 -21.08 -21.00 1.63
N ALA A 4 -21.27 -20.03 0.72
CA ALA A 4 -21.50 -20.37 -0.66
C ALA A 4 -20.17 -20.93 -1.17
N LYS A 5 -20.10 -22.28 -1.43
CA LYS A 5 -19.03 -22.83 -2.26
C LYS A 5 -19.03 -21.95 -3.52
N THR A 6 -18.02 -21.12 -3.67
CA THR A 6 -17.78 -20.43 -4.94
C THR A 6 -17.64 -21.53 -5.97
N GLY A 7 -18.53 -21.54 -6.97
CA GLY A 7 -18.41 -22.49 -8.07
C GLY A 7 -17.12 -22.18 -8.83
N PHE A 8 -15.99 -22.67 -8.31
CA PHE A 8 -14.69 -22.50 -8.97
C PHE A 8 -14.71 -23.31 -10.28
N ASP A 9 -14.57 -22.63 -11.39
CA ASP A 9 -14.50 -23.24 -12.72
C ASP A 9 -13.03 -23.50 -13.09
N LYS A 10 -12.60 -24.77 -12.94
CA LYS A 10 -11.23 -25.21 -13.28
C LYS A 10 -10.88 -24.96 -14.74
N ALA A 11 -11.84 -25.12 -15.65
CA ALA A 11 -11.59 -24.97 -17.09
C ALA A 11 -11.39 -23.49 -17.44
N GLU A 12 -12.18 -22.61 -16.85
CA GLU A 12 -12.02 -21.17 -17.01
C GLU A 12 -10.72 -20.68 -16.39
N PHE A 13 -10.39 -21.11 -15.16
CA PHE A 13 -9.13 -20.78 -14.51
C PHE A 13 -7.93 -21.22 -15.35
N LYS A 14 -7.90 -22.47 -15.85
CA LYS A 14 -6.86 -22.99 -16.74
C LYS A 14 -6.70 -22.12 -17.99
N LYS A 15 -7.81 -21.76 -18.61
CA LYS A 15 -7.84 -20.86 -19.78
C LYS A 15 -7.23 -19.50 -19.45
N ASN A 16 -7.57 -18.92 -18.29
CA ASN A 16 -7.05 -17.62 -17.84
C ASN A 16 -5.54 -17.67 -17.58
N VAL A 17 -5.02 -18.74 -16.94
CA VAL A 17 -3.57 -18.93 -16.75
C VAL A 17 -2.83 -18.96 -18.10
N ILE A 18 -3.33 -19.73 -19.06
CA ILE A 18 -2.73 -19.83 -20.41
C ILE A 18 -2.81 -18.49 -21.13
N SER A 19 -3.95 -17.81 -21.04
CA SER A 19 -4.16 -16.49 -21.66
C SER A 19 -3.23 -15.43 -21.06
N ASN A 20 -3.08 -15.40 -19.74
CA ASN A 20 -2.17 -14.48 -19.06
C ASN A 20 -0.73 -14.66 -19.53
N CYS A 21 -0.26 -15.91 -19.65
CA CYS A 21 1.08 -16.19 -20.15
C CYS A 21 1.29 -15.63 -21.57
N LYS A 22 0.31 -15.83 -22.47
CA LYS A 22 0.36 -15.30 -23.84
C LYS A 22 0.35 -13.78 -23.87
N THR A 23 -0.52 -13.15 -23.08
CA THR A 23 -0.70 -11.70 -23.07
C THR A 23 0.50 -10.97 -22.46
N LEU A 24 1.02 -11.48 -21.35
CA LEU A 24 2.13 -10.84 -20.64
C LEU A 24 3.48 -11.09 -21.33
N TYR A 25 3.71 -12.32 -21.86
CA TYR A 25 5.04 -12.76 -22.29
C TYR A 25 5.11 -13.17 -23.75
N ARG A 26 3.99 -13.24 -24.48
CA ARG A 26 3.91 -13.73 -25.86
C ARG A 26 4.50 -15.15 -26.02
N LYS A 27 4.25 -16.01 -25.02
CA LYS A 27 4.71 -17.40 -24.95
C LYS A 27 3.54 -18.33 -24.66
N ASN A 28 3.64 -19.57 -25.10
CA ASN A 28 2.80 -20.63 -24.56
C ASN A 28 3.25 -20.94 -23.13
N PHE A 29 2.37 -21.52 -22.32
CA PHE A 29 2.65 -21.77 -20.90
C PHE A 29 3.85 -22.70 -20.69
N GLU A 30 4.01 -23.69 -21.54
CA GLU A 30 5.11 -24.67 -21.50
C GLU A 30 6.47 -24.06 -21.88
N GLU A 31 6.46 -22.97 -22.66
CA GLU A 31 7.67 -22.25 -23.11
C GLU A 31 8.11 -21.16 -22.12
N ALA A 32 7.23 -20.81 -21.17
CA ALA A 32 7.49 -19.81 -20.16
C ALA A 32 8.43 -20.36 -19.08
N ASP A 33 9.32 -19.48 -18.57
CA ASP A 33 10.10 -19.83 -17.39
C ASP A 33 9.22 -19.85 -16.11
N LYS A 34 9.77 -20.34 -15.01
CA LYS A 34 9.00 -20.55 -13.77
C LYS A 34 8.45 -19.25 -13.19
N GLN A 35 9.20 -18.14 -13.28
CA GLN A 35 8.75 -16.83 -12.84
C GLN A 35 7.57 -16.32 -13.69
N GLN A 36 7.62 -16.49 -14.99
CA GLN A 36 6.53 -16.14 -15.90
C GLN A 36 5.29 -17.02 -15.67
N GLN A 37 5.48 -18.31 -15.39
CA GLN A 37 4.40 -19.22 -15.01
C GLN A 37 3.74 -18.77 -13.70
N PHE A 38 4.54 -18.43 -12.67
CA PHE A 38 4.03 -17.86 -11.42
C PHE A 38 3.19 -16.60 -11.66
N GLN A 39 3.70 -15.65 -12.43
CA GLN A 39 2.96 -14.42 -12.72
C GLN A 39 1.62 -14.73 -13.39
N ALA A 40 1.59 -15.63 -14.37
CA ALA A 40 0.36 -16.00 -15.07
C ALA A 40 -0.69 -16.63 -14.13
N VAL A 41 -0.24 -17.48 -13.19
CA VAL A 41 -1.10 -18.09 -12.15
C VAL A 41 -1.59 -17.04 -11.17
N ALA A 42 -0.69 -16.17 -10.68
CA ALA A 42 -1.04 -15.12 -9.72
C ALA A 42 -2.07 -14.13 -10.27
N TYR A 43 -1.95 -13.72 -11.54
CA TYR A 43 -2.98 -12.91 -12.19
C TYR A 43 -4.32 -13.63 -12.32
N ALA A 44 -4.34 -14.93 -12.62
CA ALA A 44 -5.59 -15.70 -12.65
C ALA A 44 -6.25 -15.82 -11.27
N VAL A 45 -5.45 -15.94 -10.20
CA VAL A 45 -5.96 -15.88 -8.81
C VAL A 45 -6.48 -14.48 -8.47
N LYS A 46 -5.78 -13.44 -8.90
CA LYS A 46 -6.22 -12.05 -8.72
C LYS A 46 -7.57 -11.78 -9.36
N ASP A 47 -7.85 -12.34 -10.54
CA ASP A 47 -9.14 -12.17 -11.22
C ASP A 47 -10.30 -12.65 -10.32
N ILE A 48 -10.13 -13.77 -9.60
CA ILE A 48 -11.11 -14.28 -8.64
C ILE A 48 -11.28 -13.30 -7.46
N ILE A 49 -10.19 -12.69 -7.01
CA ILE A 49 -10.19 -11.75 -5.88
C ILE A 49 -10.91 -10.45 -6.24
N ILE A 50 -10.73 -9.94 -7.45
CA ILE A 50 -11.21 -8.61 -7.88
C ILE A 50 -12.72 -8.46 -7.71
N ASP A 51 -13.51 -9.44 -8.13
CA ASP A 51 -14.97 -9.38 -8.02
C ASP A 51 -15.42 -9.28 -6.54
N LYS A 52 -14.80 -10.08 -5.67
CA LYS A 52 -15.04 -10.03 -4.22
C LYS A 52 -14.59 -8.70 -3.61
N TRP A 53 -13.46 -8.18 -4.05
CA TRP A 53 -12.91 -6.91 -3.57
C TRP A 53 -13.83 -5.73 -3.92
N ILE A 54 -14.31 -5.67 -5.17
CA ILE A 54 -15.29 -4.69 -5.62
C ILE A 54 -16.60 -4.81 -4.83
N ALA A 55 -17.10 -6.03 -4.64
CA ALA A 55 -18.32 -6.28 -3.89
C ALA A 55 -18.20 -5.84 -2.42
N THR A 56 -17.04 -6.12 -1.78
CA THR A 56 -16.74 -5.68 -0.42
C THR A 56 -16.81 -4.17 -0.28
N GLN A 57 -16.15 -3.43 -1.18
CA GLN A 57 -16.16 -1.96 -1.14
C GLN A 57 -17.57 -1.38 -1.34
N LYS A 58 -18.35 -1.96 -2.25
CA LYS A 58 -19.75 -1.55 -2.46
C LYS A 58 -20.62 -1.81 -1.22
N GLU A 59 -20.42 -2.93 -0.55
CA GLU A 59 -21.19 -3.26 0.65
C GLU A 59 -20.84 -2.36 1.83
N TYR A 60 -19.55 -2.04 2.04
CA TYR A 60 -19.13 -1.06 3.04
C TYR A 60 -19.72 0.33 2.78
N ALA A 61 -19.72 0.72 1.50
CA ALA A 61 -20.33 1.96 1.07
C ALA A 61 -21.84 2.01 1.35
N LYS A 62 -22.57 0.94 1.03
CA LYS A 62 -24.00 0.82 1.23
C LYS A 62 -24.40 0.81 2.71
N GLN A 63 -23.62 0.15 3.55
CA GLN A 63 -23.85 0.11 4.99
C GLN A 63 -23.36 1.35 5.74
N ASP A 64 -22.68 2.27 5.03
CA ASP A 64 -22.00 3.41 5.65
C ASP A 64 -21.17 2.99 6.87
N ALA A 65 -20.39 1.92 6.70
CA ALA A 65 -19.72 1.24 7.78
C ALA A 65 -18.54 2.07 8.32
N LYS A 66 -18.36 2.05 9.66
CA LYS A 66 -17.17 2.64 10.28
C LYS A 66 -15.94 1.87 9.86
N THR A 67 -14.92 2.58 9.38
CA THR A 67 -13.68 1.99 8.84
C THR A 67 -12.51 2.16 9.80
N VAL A 68 -11.77 1.10 10.00
CA VAL A 68 -10.51 1.07 10.75
C VAL A 68 -9.35 1.30 9.80
N TYR A 69 -8.48 2.25 10.11
CA TYR A 69 -7.21 2.49 9.42
C TYR A 69 -6.07 2.07 10.34
N TYR A 70 -5.48 0.91 10.07
CA TYR A 70 -4.35 0.39 10.84
C TYR A 70 -3.05 0.95 10.27
N MET A 71 -2.42 1.87 10.99
CA MET A 71 -1.24 2.62 10.55
C MET A 71 0.03 1.99 11.10
N SER A 72 0.90 1.54 10.24
CA SER A 72 2.17 0.92 10.64
C SER A 72 3.30 1.24 9.66
N MET A 73 4.52 1.40 10.21
CA MET A 73 5.74 1.44 9.39
C MET A 73 6.07 0.08 8.77
N GLU A 74 5.52 -1.00 9.32
CA GLU A 74 5.84 -2.36 8.94
C GLU A 74 4.60 -3.19 8.63
N PHE A 75 4.66 -3.93 7.53
CA PHE A 75 3.72 -5.00 7.19
C PHE A 75 4.52 -6.18 6.63
N LEU A 76 4.83 -7.16 7.49
CA LEU A 76 5.57 -8.37 7.10
C LEU A 76 4.60 -9.41 6.53
N MET A 77 4.13 -9.18 5.32
CA MET A 77 3.12 -10.02 4.67
C MET A 77 3.66 -11.36 4.20
N GLY A 78 4.88 -11.39 3.70
CA GLY A 78 5.46 -12.55 3.06
C GLY A 78 4.86 -12.82 1.67
N ARG A 79 4.84 -14.09 1.25
CA ARG A 79 4.24 -14.55 -0.02
C ARG A 79 2.72 -14.53 0.06
N ALA A 80 2.07 -14.13 -1.01
CA ALA A 80 0.61 -13.94 -1.06
C ALA A 80 -0.12 -15.07 -1.80
N LEU A 81 0.49 -15.71 -2.80
CA LEU A 81 -0.20 -16.65 -3.67
C LEU A 81 -0.85 -17.80 -2.90
N GLY A 82 -0.07 -18.55 -2.11
CA GLY A 82 -0.57 -19.68 -1.31
C GLY A 82 -1.62 -19.24 -0.30
N ASN A 83 -1.34 -18.14 0.43
CA ASN A 83 -2.28 -17.58 1.39
C ASN A 83 -3.62 -17.20 0.74
N ASN A 84 -3.59 -16.56 -0.42
CA ASN A 84 -4.80 -16.19 -1.15
C ASN A 84 -5.59 -17.42 -1.62
N MET A 85 -4.93 -18.44 -2.15
CA MET A 85 -5.59 -19.69 -2.56
C MET A 85 -6.26 -20.41 -1.39
N ILE A 86 -5.59 -20.46 -0.23
CA ILE A 86 -6.12 -21.04 1.01
C ILE A 86 -7.34 -20.23 1.50
N ASN A 87 -7.22 -18.91 1.57
CA ASN A 87 -8.28 -18.04 2.08
C ASN A 87 -9.50 -18.00 1.14
N LEU A 88 -9.28 -18.14 -0.16
CA LEU A 88 -10.34 -18.33 -1.16
C LEU A 88 -10.97 -19.74 -1.11
N THR A 89 -10.36 -20.69 -0.41
CA THR A 89 -10.76 -22.10 -0.34
C THR A 89 -10.73 -22.83 -1.70
N VAL A 90 -9.73 -22.52 -2.52
CA VAL A 90 -9.56 -23.10 -3.88
C VAL A 90 -8.16 -23.69 -4.11
N TYR A 91 -7.39 -23.90 -3.05
CA TYR A 91 -6.00 -24.37 -3.15
C TYR A 91 -5.89 -25.73 -3.86
N ASP A 92 -6.71 -26.70 -3.45
CA ASP A 92 -6.68 -28.06 -4.01
C ASP A 92 -7.11 -28.07 -5.47
N GLU A 93 -8.15 -27.30 -5.82
CA GLU A 93 -8.64 -27.19 -7.19
C GLU A 93 -7.60 -26.53 -8.12
N ILE A 94 -6.90 -25.51 -7.65
CA ILE A 94 -5.82 -24.86 -8.42
C ILE A 94 -4.64 -25.80 -8.56
N LYS A 95 -4.29 -26.56 -7.50
CA LYS A 95 -3.25 -27.57 -7.56
C LYS A 95 -3.53 -28.60 -8.65
N GLU A 96 -4.76 -29.13 -8.73
CA GLU A 96 -5.15 -30.07 -9.77
C GLU A 96 -5.00 -29.47 -11.19
N VAL A 97 -5.36 -28.21 -11.39
CA VAL A 97 -5.18 -27.52 -12.67
C VAL A 97 -3.69 -27.37 -13.03
N LEU A 98 -2.83 -27.06 -12.04
CA LEU A 98 -1.39 -26.97 -12.28
C LEU A 98 -0.77 -28.32 -12.58
N ASP A 99 -1.19 -29.39 -11.90
CA ASP A 99 -0.79 -30.76 -12.18
C ASP A 99 -1.15 -31.15 -13.64
N GLU A 100 -2.36 -30.78 -14.13
CA GLU A 100 -2.76 -30.94 -15.53
C GLU A 100 -1.91 -30.14 -16.54
N LEU A 101 -1.37 -29.01 -16.10
CA LEU A 101 -0.44 -28.17 -16.87
C LEU A 101 1.02 -28.66 -16.76
N GLY A 102 1.26 -29.74 -16.01
CA GLY A 102 2.59 -30.34 -15.83
C GLY A 102 3.52 -29.55 -14.92
N VAL A 103 2.96 -28.78 -13.96
CA VAL A 103 3.73 -27.92 -13.05
C VAL A 103 3.36 -28.17 -11.60
N ASP A 104 4.38 -28.38 -10.75
CA ASP A 104 4.20 -28.50 -9.30
C ASP A 104 3.89 -27.13 -8.68
N ILE A 105 2.82 -27.05 -7.90
CA ILE A 105 2.39 -25.82 -7.20
C ILE A 105 3.49 -25.26 -6.30
N ASN A 106 4.26 -26.12 -5.61
CA ASN A 106 5.36 -25.68 -4.74
C ASN A 106 6.45 -24.94 -5.53
N VAL A 107 6.74 -25.41 -6.75
CA VAL A 107 7.70 -24.75 -7.65
C VAL A 107 7.20 -23.37 -8.07
N ILE A 108 5.89 -23.23 -8.27
CA ILE A 108 5.27 -21.92 -8.59
C ILE A 108 5.30 -20.99 -7.39
N GLU A 109 4.90 -21.44 -6.21
CA GLU A 109 4.93 -20.64 -4.98
C GLU A 109 6.36 -20.19 -4.61
N ASP A 110 7.37 -21.01 -4.89
CA ASP A 110 8.78 -20.69 -4.64
C ASP A 110 9.35 -19.56 -5.52
N GLN A 111 8.66 -19.20 -6.60
CA GLN A 111 9.06 -18.07 -7.44
C GLN A 111 8.66 -16.70 -6.82
N GLU A 112 7.68 -16.68 -5.91
CA GLU A 112 7.20 -15.45 -5.31
C GLU A 112 8.22 -14.90 -4.32
N PRO A 113 8.71 -13.65 -4.50
CA PRO A 113 9.49 -12.98 -3.49
C PRO A 113 8.62 -12.61 -2.29
N ASP A 114 9.19 -12.64 -1.08
CA ASP A 114 8.50 -12.12 0.09
C ASP A 114 8.25 -10.61 -0.04
N ALA A 115 7.03 -10.16 0.24
CA ALA A 115 6.77 -8.77 0.56
C ALA A 115 7.26 -8.50 1.99
N ALA A 116 8.58 -8.39 2.15
CA ALA A 116 9.26 -8.25 3.43
C ALA A 116 9.29 -6.77 3.87
N LEU A 117 8.11 -6.17 4.03
CA LEU A 117 7.94 -4.78 4.44
C LEU A 117 7.94 -4.63 5.98
N GLY A 118 8.69 -5.46 6.67
CA GLY A 118 8.82 -5.48 8.13
C GLY A 118 10.02 -6.29 8.59
N ASN A 119 10.46 -6.08 9.83
CA ASN A 119 11.64 -6.72 10.43
C ASN A 119 11.31 -7.93 11.28
N GLY A 120 10.16 -7.91 11.97
CA GLY A 120 9.88 -8.95 12.97
C GLY A 120 8.47 -8.86 13.55
N GLY A 121 8.36 -8.91 14.88
CA GLY A 121 7.09 -9.03 15.61
C GLY A 121 6.08 -7.93 15.30
N LEU A 122 6.52 -6.67 15.22
CA LEU A 122 5.66 -5.53 14.89
C LEU A 122 5.00 -5.69 13.51
N GLY A 123 5.81 -5.97 12.49
CA GLY A 123 5.35 -6.13 11.12
C GLY A 123 4.51 -7.39 10.93
N ARG A 124 4.87 -8.49 11.60
CA ARG A 124 4.07 -9.72 11.51
C ARG A 124 2.73 -9.60 12.24
N LEU A 125 2.69 -8.93 13.39
CA LEU A 125 1.45 -8.64 14.09
C LEU A 125 0.48 -7.83 13.21
N ALA A 126 0.98 -6.79 12.53
CA ALA A 126 0.20 -6.01 11.57
C ALA A 126 -0.39 -6.88 10.45
N ALA A 127 0.43 -7.76 9.86
CA ALA A 127 -0.03 -8.69 8.83
C ALA A 127 -1.12 -9.65 9.35
N CYS A 128 -0.95 -10.22 10.54
CA CYS A 128 -1.93 -11.11 11.16
C CYS A 128 -3.23 -10.38 11.51
N PHE A 129 -3.16 -9.13 11.96
CA PHE A 129 -4.35 -8.34 12.23
C PHE A 129 -5.15 -8.05 10.98
N LEU A 130 -4.50 -7.73 9.84
CA LEU A 130 -5.20 -7.53 8.58
C LEU A 130 -5.94 -8.80 8.13
N ASP A 131 -5.30 -9.96 8.22
CA ASP A 131 -5.92 -11.26 7.91
C ASP A 131 -7.13 -11.54 8.82
N SER A 132 -6.99 -11.32 10.13
CA SER A 132 -8.07 -11.48 11.10
C SER A 132 -9.24 -10.53 10.85
N LEU A 133 -8.96 -9.24 10.57
CA LEU A 133 -10.00 -8.25 10.28
C LEU A 133 -10.80 -8.62 9.02
N ALA A 134 -10.11 -9.07 7.96
CA ALA A 134 -10.78 -9.53 6.75
C ALA A 134 -11.63 -10.79 7.00
N THR A 135 -11.09 -11.76 7.74
CA THR A 135 -11.78 -13.01 8.08
C THR A 135 -13.01 -12.77 8.96
N LEU A 136 -12.94 -11.81 9.87
CA LEU A 136 -14.06 -11.39 10.73
C LEU A 136 -14.99 -10.36 10.04
N GLU A 137 -14.74 -10.04 8.79
CA GLU A 137 -15.56 -9.15 7.96
C GLU A 137 -15.62 -7.70 8.49
N TYR A 138 -14.58 -7.23 9.20
CA TYR A 138 -14.46 -5.83 9.63
C TYR A 138 -13.95 -4.94 8.50
N PRO A 139 -14.59 -3.77 8.25
CA PRO A 139 -14.06 -2.76 7.33
C PRO A 139 -12.73 -2.21 7.81
N ALA A 140 -11.64 -2.52 7.11
CA ALA A 140 -10.31 -2.11 7.51
C ALA A 140 -9.39 -1.86 6.33
N TYR A 141 -8.49 -0.88 6.51
CA TYR A 141 -7.33 -0.63 5.66
C TYR A 141 -6.06 -0.77 6.50
N GLY A 142 -5.05 -1.47 5.96
CA GLY A 142 -3.67 -1.28 6.40
C GLY A 142 -3.09 -0.06 5.67
N CYS A 143 -2.33 0.78 6.38
CA CYS A 143 -1.70 1.97 5.81
C CYS A 143 -0.21 1.99 6.15
N GLY A 144 0.64 1.96 5.12
CA GLY A 144 2.10 1.93 5.27
C GLY A 144 2.83 2.47 4.05
N ILE A 145 4.11 2.16 3.95
CA ILE A 145 5.00 2.59 2.86
C ILE A 145 5.29 1.40 1.94
N ARG A 146 5.28 1.65 0.63
CA ARG A 146 5.72 0.70 -0.40
C ARG A 146 7.23 0.78 -0.56
N TYR A 147 7.97 0.17 0.37
CA TYR A 147 9.44 0.17 0.29
C TYR A 147 9.91 -0.52 -0.98
N LYS A 148 10.80 0.14 -1.71
CA LYS A 148 11.42 -0.40 -2.93
C LYS A 148 12.31 -1.61 -2.64
N TYR A 149 13.03 -1.53 -1.54
CA TYR A 149 13.83 -2.61 -0.99
C TYR A 149 13.27 -2.90 0.40
N GLY A 150 12.54 -3.95 0.59
CA GLY A 150 12.00 -4.27 1.92
C GLY A 150 13.10 -4.51 2.97
N MET A 151 12.95 -5.54 3.78
CA MET A 151 14.03 -6.03 4.63
C MET A 151 15.18 -6.54 3.76
N PHE A 152 16.44 -6.33 4.18
CA PHE A 152 17.61 -6.79 3.42
C PHE A 152 17.59 -8.30 3.14
N LYS A 153 18.17 -8.70 2.01
CA LYS A 153 18.44 -10.09 1.69
C LYS A 153 19.74 -10.51 2.38
N GLN A 154 19.74 -11.70 2.97
CA GLN A 154 20.93 -12.29 3.59
C GLN A 154 21.68 -13.17 2.58
N GLU A 155 22.97 -12.93 2.43
CA GLU A 155 23.88 -13.79 1.68
C GLU A 155 24.98 -14.32 2.59
N ILE A 156 25.51 -15.49 2.28
CA ILE A 156 26.69 -16.03 2.98
C ILE A 156 27.88 -15.88 2.05
N ARG A 157 28.89 -15.10 2.46
CA ARG A 157 30.16 -14.91 1.75
C ARG A 157 31.32 -15.23 2.70
N ASP A 158 32.19 -16.13 2.31
CA ASP A 158 33.36 -16.58 3.12
C ASP A 158 32.98 -17.03 4.55
N GLY A 159 31.79 -17.62 4.70
CA GLY A 159 31.28 -18.09 6.00
C GLY A 159 30.61 -17.01 6.86
N TYR A 160 30.54 -15.78 6.40
CA TYR A 160 29.89 -14.66 7.09
C TYR A 160 28.59 -14.23 6.41
N GLN A 161 27.62 -13.78 7.22
CA GLN A 161 26.42 -13.14 6.71
C GLN A 161 26.75 -11.77 6.12
N VAL A 162 26.25 -11.52 4.92
CA VAL A 162 26.32 -10.22 4.24
C VAL A 162 24.90 -9.78 3.90
N GLU A 163 24.56 -8.54 4.26
CA GLU A 163 23.26 -7.94 3.96
C GLU A 163 23.35 -7.21 2.63
N VAL A 164 22.41 -7.53 1.73
CA VAL A 164 22.31 -6.91 0.41
C VAL A 164 20.87 -6.42 0.17
N PRO A 165 20.65 -5.41 -0.71
CA PRO A 165 19.31 -4.94 -1.02
C PRO A 165 18.42 -6.07 -1.58
N ASP A 166 17.21 -6.19 -1.05
CA ASP A 166 16.20 -7.11 -1.55
C ASP A 166 15.29 -6.40 -2.56
N ASN A 167 15.58 -6.55 -3.84
CA ASN A 167 14.79 -5.95 -4.92
C ASN A 167 13.55 -6.81 -5.23
N TRP A 168 12.64 -6.91 -4.29
CA TRP A 168 11.45 -7.74 -4.36
C TRP A 168 10.45 -7.35 -5.47
N LEU A 169 10.51 -6.10 -5.94
CA LEU A 169 9.66 -5.55 -7.02
C LEU A 169 10.29 -5.67 -8.41
N LYS A 170 11.42 -6.35 -8.55
CA LYS A 170 12.17 -6.46 -9.83
C LYS A 170 11.29 -6.91 -11.00
N ASP A 171 10.43 -7.88 -10.78
CA ASP A 171 9.54 -8.44 -11.79
C ASP A 171 8.08 -7.97 -11.62
N GLY A 172 7.86 -6.93 -10.78
CA GLY A 172 6.55 -6.43 -10.40
C GLY A 172 5.84 -7.30 -9.38
N ASN A 173 4.77 -6.76 -8.79
CA ASN A 173 3.88 -7.50 -7.88
C ASN A 173 2.53 -7.71 -8.56
N PRO A 174 2.15 -8.97 -8.92
CA PRO A 174 0.90 -9.24 -9.63
C PRO A 174 -0.34 -8.86 -8.82
N PHE A 175 -0.26 -8.86 -7.49
CA PHE A 175 -1.41 -8.61 -6.62
C PHE A 175 -1.69 -7.12 -6.37
N GLU A 176 -0.72 -6.23 -6.52
CA GLU A 176 -0.95 -4.80 -6.29
C GLU A 176 -1.70 -4.12 -7.43
N ILE A 177 -2.42 -3.04 -7.09
CA ILE A 177 -3.09 -2.15 -8.05
C ILE A 177 -2.70 -0.71 -7.72
N LYS A 178 -2.07 -0.03 -8.68
CA LYS A 178 -1.78 1.40 -8.59
C LYS A 178 -3.10 2.19 -8.66
N ARG A 179 -3.33 3.07 -7.69
CA ARG A 179 -4.56 3.87 -7.58
C ARG A 179 -4.23 5.36 -7.74
N SER A 180 -3.79 5.73 -8.94
CA SER A 180 -3.36 7.12 -9.23
C SER A 180 -4.46 8.16 -9.00
N GLU A 181 -5.73 7.77 -9.09
CA GLU A 181 -6.90 8.61 -8.80
C GLU A 181 -7.01 9.04 -7.33
N TYR A 182 -6.28 8.39 -6.44
CA TYR A 182 -6.21 8.70 -5.00
C TYR A 182 -4.86 9.30 -4.59
N ALA A 183 -4.07 9.75 -5.58
CA ALA A 183 -2.82 10.44 -5.31
C ALA A 183 -3.07 11.70 -4.48
N THR A 184 -2.19 11.99 -3.55
CA THR A 184 -2.26 13.18 -2.70
C THR A 184 -0.87 13.81 -2.52
N VAL A 185 -0.83 15.09 -2.19
CA VAL A 185 0.43 15.82 -2.01
C VAL A 185 0.77 15.91 -0.53
N VAL A 186 1.99 15.52 -0.19
CA VAL A 186 2.56 15.68 1.15
C VAL A 186 3.63 16.77 1.12
N LYS A 187 3.52 17.75 2.01
CA LYS A 187 4.39 18.92 2.07
C LYS A 187 5.38 18.82 3.22
N PHE A 188 6.64 19.13 2.97
CA PHE A 188 7.72 19.09 3.96
C PHE A 188 8.41 20.42 4.11
N GLY A 189 8.68 20.85 5.35
CA GLY A 189 9.40 22.07 5.65
C GLY A 189 8.61 23.34 5.34
N GLY A 190 9.33 24.42 5.01
CA GLY A 190 8.72 25.74 4.82
C GLY A 190 8.32 26.41 6.14
N TYR A 191 7.43 27.37 6.04
CA TYR A 191 6.88 28.09 7.18
C TYR A 191 5.37 28.31 7.01
N VAL A 192 4.67 28.54 8.11
CA VAL A 192 3.23 28.83 8.10
C VAL A 192 3.02 30.34 8.15
N ARG A 193 2.31 30.86 7.16
CA ARG A 193 1.84 32.23 7.14
C ARG A 193 0.36 32.27 7.52
N SER A 194 0.01 33.09 8.50
CA SER A 194 -1.38 33.39 8.83
C SER A 194 -1.86 34.67 8.15
N TYR A 195 -3.11 34.69 7.72
CA TYR A 195 -3.80 35.88 7.23
C TYR A 195 -5.28 35.83 7.62
N ARG A 196 -5.89 36.98 7.74
CA ARG A 196 -7.32 37.06 8.01
C ARG A 196 -8.09 37.07 6.68
N ASP A 197 -8.98 36.13 6.52
CA ASP A 197 -9.87 36.09 5.34
C ASP A 197 -10.94 37.19 5.52
N GLU A 198 -10.97 38.14 4.61
CA GLU A 198 -11.90 39.28 4.65
C GLU A 198 -13.38 38.88 4.49
N LYS A 199 -13.65 37.74 3.83
CA LYS A 199 -15.02 37.26 3.59
C LYS A 199 -15.61 36.53 4.79
N THR A 200 -14.83 35.71 5.44
CA THR A 200 -15.27 34.86 6.56
C THR A 200 -14.93 35.45 7.90
N GLY A 201 -13.98 36.40 7.96
CA GLY A 201 -13.43 36.97 9.19
C GLY A 201 -12.58 35.96 10.00
N ARG A 202 -12.20 34.83 9.42
CA ARG A 202 -11.39 33.80 10.08
C ARG A 202 -9.91 34.00 9.81
N ASP A 203 -9.10 33.55 10.74
CA ASP A 203 -7.67 33.43 10.53
C ASP A 203 -7.39 32.14 9.74
N MET A 204 -6.70 32.31 8.61
CA MET A 204 -6.32 31.24 7.69
C MET A 204 -4.83 30.99 7.82
N PHE A 205 -4.44 29.73 7.67
CA PHE A 205 -3.05 29.28 7.76
C PHE A 205 -2.64 28.61 6.46
N VAL A 206 -1.54 29.09 5.88
CA VAL A 206 -1.00 28.56 4.60
C VAL A 206 0.47 28.25 4.78
N GLN A 207 0.85 27.04 4.38
CA GLN A 207 2.22 26.63 4.35
C GLN A 207 2.88 27.15 3.05
N GLU A 208 3.99 27.88 3.20
CA GLU A 208 4.76 28.47 2.09
C GLU A 208 6.20 27.96 2.12
N ASP A 209 6.89 28.04 0.98
CA ASP A 209 8.30 27.63 0.79
C ASP A 209 8.57 26.19 1.22
N TYR A 210 7.62 25.31 0.96
CA TYR A 210 7.71 23.87 1.24
C TYR A 210 8.28 23.10 0.05
N ARG A 211 8.83 21.91 0.32
CA ARG A 211 9.04 20.87 -0.69
C ARG A 211 7.87 19.89 -0.66
N ALA A 212 7.44 19.45 -1.83
CA ALA A 212 6.28 18.58 -1.94
C ALA A 212 6.61 17.27 -2.64
N VAL A 213 5.95 16.20 -2.21
CA VAL A 213 6.03 14.88 -2.81
C VAL A 213 4.61 14.39 -3.08
N THR A 214 4.39 13.79 -4.24
CA THR A 214 3.14 13.12 -4.57
C THR A 214 3.16 11.72 -3.98
N ALA A 215 2.27 11.45 -3.05
CA ALA A 215 2.03 10.11 -2.52
C ALA A 215 1.02 9.38 -3.41
N ILE A 216 1.41 8.24 -3.96
CA ILE A 216 0.58 7.43 -4.85
C ILE A 216 0.30 6.09 -4.17
N PRO A 217 -0.98 5.74 -3.89
CA PRO A 217 -1.29 4.49 -3.23
C PRO A 217 -1.27 3.30 -4.19
N TYR A 218 -0.78 2.19 -3.68
CA TYR A 218 -0.89 0.87 -4.25
C TYR A 218 -1.71 0.01 -3.28
N ASP A 219 -2.82 -0.52 -3.75
CA ASP A 219 -3.69 -1.39 -2.96
C ASP A 219 -3.33 -2.86 -3.20
N VAL A 220 -3.10 -3.60 -2.12
CA VAL A 220 -2.87 -5.04 -2.11
C VAL A 220 -4.07 -5.71 -1.43
N PRO A 221 -4.68 -6.75 -2.02
CA PRO A 221 -5.84 -7.40 -1.43
C PRO A 221 -5.46 -8.19 -0.17
N VAL A 222 -6.32 -8.10 0.83
CA VAL A 222 -6.27 -8.91 2.05
C VAL A 222 -7.52 -9.77 2.07
N VAL A 223 -7.39 -11.02 1.66
CA VAL A 223 -8.50 -11.96 1.47
C VAL A 223 -8.88 -12.57 2.81
N GLY A 224 -10.16 -12.50 3.20
CA GLY A 224 -10.65 -13.17 4.39
C GLY A 224 -10.79 -14.70 4.16
N TYR A 225 -10.47 -15.50 5.19
CA TYR A 225 -10.54 -16.95 5.10
C TYR A 225 -11.98 -17.44 5.03
N GLY A 226 -12.35 -18.08 3.92
CA GLY A 226 -13.66 -18.70 3.72
C GLY A 226 -14.84 -17.73 3.72
N VAL A 227 -14.61 -16.42 3.54
CA VAL A 227 -15.64 -15.36 3.47
C VAL A 227 -15.55 -14.62 2.15
N ASN A 228 -16.52 -13.74 1.87
CA ASN A 228 -16.50 -12.94 0.64
C ASN A 228 -15.77 -11.59 0.81
N THR A 229 -15.33 -11.28 2.02
CA THR A 229 -14.67 -10.02 2.32
C THR A 229 -13.22 -10.00 1.83
N VAL A 230 -12.87 -8.94 1.11
CA VAL A 230 -11.51 -8.61 0.74
C VAL A 230 -11.24 -7.17 1.15
N ASN A 231 -10.37 -7.00 2.15
CA ASN A 231 -9.87 -5.70 2.59
C ASN A 231 -8.65 -5.26 1.77
N SER A 232 -8.11 -4.09 2.08
CA SER A 232 -6.96 -3.52 1.38
C SER A 232 -5.81 -3.23 2.33
N LEU A 233 -4.61 -3.63 1.95
CA LEU A 233 -3.38 -3.01 2.43
C LEU A 233 -3.01 -1.91 1.44
N ARG A 234 -3.10 -0.65 1.87
CA ARG A 234 -2.72 0.53 1.08
C ARG A 234 -1.33 0.97 1.45
N ILE A 235 -0.41 0.80 0.53
CA ILE A 235 0.98 1.21 0.69
C ILE A 235 1.29 2.35 -0.27
N TRP A 236 1.98 3.38 0.26
CA TRP A 236 2.23 4.61 -0.45
C TRP A 236 3.60 4.61 -1.11
N ASP A 237 3.64 4.85 -2.40
CA ASP A 237 4.85 5.18 -3.17
C ASP A 237 5.00 6.70 -3.29
N ALA A 238 6.20 7.18 -3.56
CA ALA A 238 6.51 8.60 -3.66
C ALA A 238 7.04 8.97 -5.04
N GLU A 239 6.38 9.96 -5.65
CA GLU A 239 6.81 10.55 -6.93
C GLU A 239 7.03 12.05 -6.75
N PRO A 240 7.93 12.71 -7.51
CA PRO A 240 8.06 14.16 -7.48
C PRO A 240 6.79 14.82 -8.00
N VAL A 241 6.49 16.03 -7.50
CA VAL A 241 5.38 16.84 -8.04
C VAL A 241 5.73 17.34 -9.43
N ASP A 242 6.94 17.88 -9.60
CA ASP A 242 7.49 18.31 -10.88
C ASP A 242 8.40 17.21 -11.43
N THR A 243 8.02 16.63 -12.54
CA THR A 243 8.58 15.37 -13.03
C THR A 243 10.03 15.48 -13.55
N PHE A 244 10.43 16.58 -14.16
CA PHE A 244 11.76 16.68 -14.75
C PHE A 244 12.10 18.12 -15.13
N ASN A 245 13.22 18.63 -14.68
CA ASN A 245 13.64 19.98 -15.02
C ASN A 245 14.47 19.97 -16.31
N LEU A 246 13.77 20.04 -17.45
CA LEU A 246 14.38 20.05 -18.78
C LEU A 246 15.38 21.20 -18.94
N SER A 247 15.10 22.40 -18.37
CA SER A 247 15.99 23.56 -18.47
C SER A 247 17.34 23.34 -17.76
N LEU A 248 17.36 22.65 -16.63
CA LEU A 248 18.60 22.27 -15.95
C LEU A 248 19.33 21.18 -16.72
N PHE A 249 18.59 20.22 -17.25
CA PHE A 249 19.18 19.15 -18.07
C PHE A 249 19.86 19.68 -19.31
N ASP A 250 19.23 20.60 -20.06
CA ASP A 250 19.77 21.22 -21.24
C ASP A 250 21.04 22.07 -20.95
N LYS A 251 21.15 22.58 -19.73
CA LYS A 251 22.35 23.31 -19.26
C LYS A 251 23.50 22.40 -18.80
N GLY A 252 23.30 21.08 -18.82
CA GLY A 252 24.26 20.08 -18.34
C GLY A 252 24.28 19.85 -16.83
N ASP A 253 23.33 20.43 -16.07
CA ASP A 253 23.21 20.22 -14.63
C ASP A 253 22.29 19.01 -14.34
N TYR A 254 22.76 17.83 -14.76
CA TYR A 254 21.98 16.59 -14.71
C TYR A 254 21.61 16.17 -13.29
N GLN A 255 22.46 16.44 -12.30
CA GLN A 255 22.18 16.08 -10.90
C GLN A 255 21.03 16.90 -10.33
N LYS A 256 21.03 18.21 -10.55
CA LYS A 256 19.92 19.06 -10.10
C LYS A 256 18.63 18.81 -10.88
N ALA A 257 18.74 18.42 -12.14
CA ALA A 257 17.56 18.10 -12.95
C ALA A 257 16.72 16.94 -12.39
N VAL A 258 17.31 16.06 -11.56
CA VAL A 258 16.67 14.90 -10.93
C VAL A 258 16.65 14.99 -9.39
N GLU A 259 16.94 16.13 -8.80
CA GLU A 259 17.04 16.30 -7.34
C GLU A 259 15.70 15.99 -6.64
N GLU A 260 14.60 16.53 -7.17
CA GLU A 260 13.25 16.29 -6.63
C GLU A 260 12.84 14.81 -6.73
N GLU A 261 13.22 14.14 -7.82
CA GLU A 261 12.99 12.71 -7.98
C GLU A 261 13.77 11.89 -6.93
N ASN A 262 15.02 12.26 -6.65
CA ASN A 262 15.83 11.60 -5.65
C ASN A 262 15.28 11.81 -4.22
N LEU A 263 14.78 13.01 -3.91
CA LEU A 263 14.15 13.31 -2.64
C LEU A 263 12.91 12.44 -2.41
N ALA A 264 12.04 12.32 -3.40
CA ALA A 264 10.87 11.46 -3.33
C ALA A 264 11.27 9.99 -3.14
N LYS A 265 12.20 9.48 -3.96
CA LYS A 265 12.68 8.09 -3.88
C LYS A 265 13.27 7.74 -2.51
N ASN A 266 14.07 8.63 -1.91
CA ASN A 266 14.69 8.36 -0.62
C ASN A 266 13.66 8.04 0.48
N ILE A 267 12.47 8.64 0.42
CA ILE A 267 11.41 8.41 1.43
C ILE A 267 10.95 6.96 1.44
N VAL A 268 10.91 6.31 0.27
CA VAL A 268 10.32 4.97 0.10
C VAL A 268 11.36 3.88 -0.22
N GLU A 269 12.66 4.17 -0.13
CA GLU A 269 13.66 3.18 -0.52
C GLU A 269 13.78 2.04 0.47
N VAL A 270 14.03 2.33 1.75
CA VAL A 270 14.31 1.29 2.76
C VAL A 270 13.58 1.54 4.06
N LEU A 271 13.17 0.45 4.70
CA LEU A 271 12.67 0.43 6.07
C LEU A 271 13.80 0.73 7.05
N TYR A 272 13.59 1.68 7.97
CA TYR A 272 14.53 2.08 9.02
C TYR A 272 15.93 2.42 8.51
N PRO A 273 16.10 3.51 7.74
CA PRO A 273 17.44 3.99 7.41
C PRO A 273 18.26 4.26 8.68
N ASN A 274 19.58 4.12 8.58
CA ASN A 274 20.49 4.36 9.70
C ASN A 274 20.31 5.79 10.25
N ASP A 275 19.99 5.92 11.53
CA ASP A 275 19.72 7.18 12.24
C ASP A 275 20.83 7.59 13.24
N ASN A 276 22.03 7.05 13.10
CA ASN A 276 23.20 7.48 13.88
C ASN A 276 23.65 8.91 13.53
N HIS A 277 23.14 9.47 12.44
CA HIS A 277 23.41 10.84 11.98
C HIS A 277 22.11 11.61 11.73
N TYR A 278 22.21 12.95 11.72
CA TYR A 278 21.05 13.84 11.63
C TYR A 278 20.19 13.58 10.38
N ALA A 279 20.83 13.41 9.21
CA ALA A 279 20.11 13.15 7.96
C ALA A 279 19.24 11.87 8.01
N GLY A 280 19.73 10.82 8.69
CA GLY A 280 18.94 9.59 8.89
C GLY A 280 17.76 9.79 9.81
N LYS A 281 17.93 10.56 10.90
CA LYS A 281 16.81 10.92 11.81
C LYS A 281 15.74 11.73 11.08
N GLU A 282 16.15 12.70 10.27
CA GLU A 282 15.26 13.51 9.46
C GLU A 282 14.52 12.66 8.43
N LEU A 283 15.22 11.74 7.75
CA LEU A 283 14.60 10.85 6.77
C LEU A 283 13.55 9.93 7.42
N ARG A 284 13.85 9.37 8.60
CA ARG A 284 12.86 8.56 9.35
C ARG A 284 11.62 9.35 9.72
N LEU A 285 11.78 10.61 10.15
CA LEU A 285 10.64 11.48 10.42
C LEU A 285 9.83 11.79 9.14
N LYS A 286 10.53 12.03 8.02
CA LYS A 286 9.87 12.22 6.71
C LYS A 286 9.07 10.99 6.29
N GLN A 287 9.58 9.78 6.48
CA GLN A 287 8.87 8.53 6.21
C GLN A 287 7.59 8.43 7.05
N GLN A 288 7.68 8.71 8.35
CA GLN A 288 6.53 8.68 9.26
C GLN A 288 5.46 9.69 8.84
N TYR A 289 5.85 10.94 8.61
CA TYR A 289 4.92 11.98 8.18
C TYR A 289 4.33 11.70 6.80
N PHE A 290 5.11 11.17 5.87
CA PHE A 290 4.69 10.86 4.51
C PHE A 290 3.47 9.91 4.48
N PHE A 291 3.59 8.71 5.05
CA PHE A 291 2.48 7.76 4.97
C PHE A 291 1.31 8.15 5.87
N VAL A 292 1.58 8.80 7.00
CA VAL A 292 0.55 9.29 7.91
C VAL A 292 -0.28 10.37 7.23
N SER A 293 0.37 11.42 6.72
CA SER A 293 -0.33 12.52 6.05
C SER A 293 -1.15 12.04 4.85
N ALA A 294 -0.55 11.20 3.98
CA ALA A 294 -1.25 10.63 2.84
C ALA A 294 -2.48 9.82 3.26
N SER A 295 -2.35 8.99 4.31
CA SER A 295 -3.44 8.13 4.80
C SER A 295 -4.56 8.94 5.45
N VAL A 296 -4.23 9.93 6.28
CA VAL A 296 -5.22 10.77 6.97
C VAL A 296 -5.96 11.66 5.96
N GLN A 297 -5.25 12.31 5.03
CA GLN A 297 -5.87 13.08 3.96
C GLN A 297 -6.86 12.24 3.16
N ARG A 298 -6.48 11.02 2.76
CA ARG A 298 -7.36 10.12 2.00
C ARG A 298 -8.56 9.65 2.82
N ALA A 299 -8.38 9.34 4.10
CA ALA A 299 -9.49 8.93 4.97
C ALA A 299 -10.52 10.05 5.15
N VAL A 300 -10.07 11.29 5.36
CA VAL A 300 -10.95 12.47 5.43
C VAL A 300 -11.65 12.71 4.09
N ALA A 301 -10.92 12.66 2.97
CA ALA A 301 -11.50 12.82 1.64
C ALA A 301 -12.57 11.75 1.35
N GLN A 302 -12.30 10.48 1.69
CA GLN A 302 -13.26 9.39 1.52
C GLN A 302 -14.50 9.56 2.38
N TYR A 303 -14.35 10.03 3.62
CA TYR A 303 -15.47 10.39 4.48
C TYR A 303 -16.36 11.46 3.83
N LYS A 304 -15.74 12.53 3.31
CA LYS A 304 -16.43 13.67 2.67
C LYS A 304 -17.14 13.32 1.35
N GLU A 305 -16.85 12.18 0.73
CA GLU A 305 -17.60 11.69 -0.43
C GLU A 305 -19.08 11.42 -0.10
N ARG A 306 -19.44 11.24 1.19
CA ARG A 306 -20.80 10.88 1.65
C ARG A 306 -21.31 11.71 2.82
N HIS A 307 -20.45 12.46 3.46
CA HIS A 307 -20.77 13.22 4.68
C HIS A 307 -20.27 14.65 4.54
N ASP A 308 -21.16 15.61 4.81
CA ASP A 308 -20.84 17.04 4.72
C ASP A 308 -20.25 17.60 6.01
N ASP A 309 -20.54 16.98 7.17
CA ASP A 309 -20.13 17.44 8.49
C ASP A 309 -18.91 16.68 9.02
N VAL A 310 -17.74 17.26 8.88
CA VAL A 310 -16.46 16.68 9.33
C VAL A 310 -16.38 16.53 10.87
N ARG A 311 -17.25 17.22 11.64
CA ARG A 311 -17.35 17.07 13.10
C ARG A 311 -17.75 15.65 13.51
N LYS A 312 -18.37 14.90 12.62
CA LYS A 312 -18.82 13.51 12.84
C LYS A 312 -17.86 12.48 12.26
N LEU A 313 -16.68 12.88 11.84
CA LEU A 313 -15.66 11.98 11.30
C LEU A 313 -15.41 10.78 12.21
N TYR A 314 -15.36 10.98 13.53
CA TYR A 314 -15.11 9.97 14.55
C TYR A 314 -16.18 8.84 14.57
N GLU A 315 -17.37 9.08 14.06
CA GLU A 315 -18.42 8.06 13.98
C GLU A 315 -18.11 7.02 12.89
N LYS A 316 -17.33 7.40 11.86
CA LYS A 316 -17.09 6.61 10.65
C LYS A 316 -15.62 6.24 10.40
N VAL A 317 -14.70 6.90 11.08
CA VAL A 317 -13.26 6.70 10.91
C VAL A 317 -12.59 6.48 12.26
N THR A 318 -11.70 5.51 12.33
CA THR A 318 -10.80 5.32 13.48
C THR A 318 -9.41 4.94 13.00
N PHE A 319 -8.39 5.57 13.57
CA PHE A 319 -6.98 5.28 13.32
C PHE A 319 -6.41 4.45 14.46
N GLN A 320 -5.80 3.31 14.15
CA GLN A 320 -5.04 2.49 15.09
C GLN A 320 -3.56 2.70 14.84
N LEU A 321 -2.86 3.25 15.81
CA LEU A 321 -1.46 3.64 15.70
C LEU A 321 -0.57 2.50 16.22
N ASN A 322 0.14 1.83 15.32
CA ASN A 322 1.03 0.74 15.68
C ASN A 322 2.42 1.30 16.04
N ASP A 323 2.79 1.22 17.33
CA ASP A 323 3.96 1.87 17.92
C ASP A 323 3.87 3.43 17.88
N THR A 324 5.00 4.09 18.10
CA THR A 324 5.13 5.55 18.11
C THR A 324 5.32 6.15 16.72
N HIS A 325 5.61 5.33 15.71
CA HIS A 325 5.90 5.78 14.35
C HIS A 325 4.78 6.63 13.73
N PRO A 326 3.48 6.28 13.85
CA PRO A 326 2.40 7.08 13.31
C PRO A 326 1.86 8.14 14.28
N THR A 327 2.54 8.47 15.39
CA THR A 327 2.07 9.43 16.40
C THR A 327 1.77 10.80 15.82
N VAL A 328 2.47 11.22 14.77
CA VAL A 328 2.20 12.48 14.06
C VAL A 328 0.80 12.57 13.44
N ALA A 329 0.05 11.47 13.42
CA ALA A 329 -1.35 11.44 12.96
C ALA A 329 -2.25 12.36 13.79
N VAL A 330 -1.98 12.50 15.09
CA VAL A 330 -2.72 13.41 15.96
C VAL A 330 -2.56 14.85 15.50
N ALA A 331 -1.32 15.29 15.27
CA ALA A 331 -1.04 16.65 14.81
C ALA A 331 -1.53 16.88 13.37
N GLU A 332 -1.37 15.91 12.49
CA GLU A 332 -1.80 16.03 11.09
C GLU A 332 -3.33 16.08 10.97
N LEU A 333 -4.06 15.26 11.73
CA LEU A 333 -5.51 15.34 11.74
C LEU A 333 -6.00 16.70 12.29
N MET A 334 -5.37 17.22 13.36
CA MET A 334 -5.66 18.56 13.86
C MET A 334 -5.39 19.63 12.79
N ARG A 335 -4.26 19.54 12.08
CA ARG A 335 -3.95 20.47 10.99
C ARG A 335 -5.05 20.47 9.92
N ILE A 336 -5.45 19.30 9.46
CA ILE A 336 -6.49 19.16 8.43
C ILE A 336 -7.82 19.75 8.94
N LEU A 337 -8.24 19.36 10.15
CA LEU A 337 -9.52 19.81 10.71
C LEU A 337 -9.56 21.32 10.95
N MET A 338 -8.45 21.94 11.35
CA MET A 338 -8.38 23.36 11.63
C MET A 338 -8.06 24.18 10.39
N ASP A 339 -6.97 23.87 9.68
CA ASP A 339 -6.45 24.71 8.61
C ASP A 339 -7.21 24.52 7.28
N GLU A 340 -7.71 23.31 7.01
CA GLU A 340 -8.41 22.99 5.76
C GLU A 340 -9.92 22.97 5.93
N GLU A 341 -10.43 22.40 7.03
CA GLU A 341 -11.87 22.29 7.30
C GLU A 341 -12.43 23.44 8.15
N GLY A 342 -11.57 24.26 8.74
CA GLY A 342 -11.93 25.48 9.45
C GLY A 342 -12.59 25.28 10.81
N LEU A 343 -12.32 24.16 11.50
CA LEU A 343 -12.77 23.95 12.87
C LEU A 343 -11.90 24.75 13.86
N GLU A 344 -12.50 25.16 14.97
CA GLU A 344 -11.75 25.70 16.10
C GLU A 344 -11.03 24.58 16.85
N TRP A 345 -9.97 24.93 17.62
CA TRP A 345 -9.13 23.96 18.32
C TRP A 345 -9.92 23.00 19.21
N ASP A 346 -10.78 23.54 20.08
CA ASP A 346 -11.54 22.72 21.04
C ASP A 346 -12.53 21.79 20.35
N GLU A 347 -13.07 22.21 19.21
CA GLU A 347 -13.98 21.40 18.39
C GLU A 347 -13.22 20.30 17.62
N ALA A 348 -12.09 20.61 17.03
CA ALA A 348 -11.25 19.63 16.33
C ALA A 348 -10.66 18.60 17.29
N TRP A 349 -10.24 19.05 18.49
CA TRP A 349 -9.68 18.18 19.53
C TRP A 349 -10.69 17.22 20.11
#